data_bf52192c7f3abd57a6a3dc9b6662aa80
#
_entry.id   bf52192c7f3abd57a6a3dc9b6662aa80
#
_cell.length_a   1.000
_cell.length_b   1.000
_cell.length_c   1.000
_cell.angle_alpha   90.00
_cell.angle_beta   90.00
_cell.angle_gamma   90.00
#
_symmetry.space_group_name_H-M   'P 1'
#
loop_
_entity.id
_entity.type
_entity.pdbx_description
1 polymer ?
#
loop_
_entity_poly.entity_id
_entity_poly.type
_entity_poly.pdbx_seq_one_letter_code
_entity_poly.pdbx_strand_id
1 'polypeptide(L)'
;MKLQLIATALLVSAAALLPAANAASFDEAVGRPIMLAQANIPPTGMGAEDKAMAAANMAEDERMKRRYPQPIRVGALIGARVSDNDSRTIGYVRHVIRTPQGKIDVVVDCCGWFGWGARPVAVPIAVLGALGREVASLDMPRSDYAGAPTWQSAAGDTVLPDDDSVQIALARR
;
A
#
# COMPACT_ATOMS: atom_id res chain seq x y z
N MET A 1 16.67 2.86 50.39
CA MET A 1 15.61 2.46 51.35
C MET A 1 14.31 2.23 50.62
N LYS A 2 13.75 0.99 50.82
CA LYS A 2 12.37 0.49 50.53
C LYS A 2 12.01 0.44 49.05
N LEU A 3 12.11 -0.62 48.31
CA LEU A 3 11.41 -1.95 48.33
C LEU A 3 9.90 -1.84 48.55
N GLN A 4 9.12 -2.05 47.48
CA GLN A 4 7.86 -2.78 47.56
C GLN A 4 7.54 -3.50 46.23
N LEU A 5 7.63 -4.80 46.30
CA LEU A 5 6.95 -5.79 45.43
C LEU A 5 5.45 -5.75 45.71
N ILE A 6 4.63 -5.82 44.67
CA ILE A 6 3.31 -6.45 44.77
C ILE A 6 3.12 -7.30 43.50
N ALA A 7 3.19 -8.60 43.70
CA ALA A 7 2.71 -9.63 42.80
C ALA A 7 1.21 -9.86 43.07
N THR A 8 0.40 -9.94 42.03
CA THR A 8 -0.91 -10.58 42.12
C THR A 8 -1.15 -11.36 40.84
N ALA A 9 -1.02 -12.66 40.99
CA ALA A 9 -1.48 -13.67 40.07
C ALA A 9 -3.03 -13.80 40.20
N LEU A 10 -3.71 -13.90 39.08
CA LEU A 10 -5.08 -14.41 39.00
C LEU A 10 -5.21 -15.35 37.82
N LEU A 11 -5.09 -16.63 38.12
CA LEU A 11 -5.53 -17.77 37.32
C LEU A 11 -7.07 -17.80 37.32
N VAL A 12 -7.68 -17.78 36.15
CA VAL A 12 -9.06 -18.25 35.98
C VAL A 12 -9.06 -19.30 34.88
N SER A 13 -9.09 -20.56 35.30
CA SER A 13 -9.48 -21.71 34.50
C SER A 13 -10.99 -21.68 34.28
N ALA A 14 -11.44 -21.81 33.06
CA ALA A 14 -12.80 -22.25 32.74
C ALA A 14 -12.72 -23.29 31.61
N ALA A 15 -12.81 -24.54 32.02
CA ALA A 15 -13.19 -25.65 31.17
C ALA A 15 -14.71 -25.64 31.06
N ALA A 16 -15.27 -25.79 29.89
CA ALA A 16 -16.60 -26.32 29.69
C ALA A 16 -16.87 -26.74 28.25
N LEU A 17 -17.04 -28.00 28.12
CA LEU A 17 -18.11 -28.76 27.42
C LEU A 17 -18.26 -28.61 25.91
N LEU A 18 -17.81 -29.66 25.25
CA LEU A 18 -18.35 -30.16 23.97
C LEU A 18 -19.74 -30.78 24.20
N PRO A 19 -20.69 -30.65 23.31
CA PRO A 19 -21.69 -31.67 23.07
C PRO A 19 -21.36 -32.46 21.81
N ALA A 20 -21.41 -33.75 21.98
CA ALA A 20 -21.31 -34.78 20.97
C ALA A 20 -22.59 -34.88 20.11
N ALA A 21 -22.38 -35.39 18.90
CA ALA A 21 -23.27 -36.24 18.13
C ALA A 21 -24.57 -35.63 17.57
N ASN A 22 -24.60 -35.56 16.25
CA ASN A 22 -25.75 -36.10 15.53
C ASN A 22 -25.26 -36.71 14.21
N ALA A 23 -25.14 -38.03 14.23
CA ALA A 23 -25.07 -38.84 13.05
C ALA A 23 -26.49 -38.91 12.45
N ALA A 24 -26.73 -38.27 11.35
CA ALA A 24 -27.86 -38.53 10.51
C ALA A 24 -27.33 -39.10 9.20
N SER A 25 -27.50 -40.41 9.10
CA SER A 25 -27.44 -41.15 7.86
C SER A 25 -28.46 -40.57 6.86
N PHE A 26 -28.00 -40.08 5.75
CA PHE A 26 -28.84 -39.83 4.61
C PHE A 26 -28.41 -40.70 3.45
N ASP A 27 -29.34 -41.55 3.18
CA ASP A 27 -29.65 -42.49 2.12
C ASP A 27 -29.06 -42.10 0.75
N GLU A 28 -28.54 -43.12 0.15
CA GLU A 28 -28.02 -43.26 -1.19
C GLU A 28 -29.11 -43.06 -2.21
N ALA A 29 -29.18 -41.88 -2.79
CA ALA A 29 -29.92 -41.63 -4.00
C ALA A 29 -28.94 -41.40 -5.16
N VAL A 30 -28.82 -42.46 -5.97
CA VAL A 30 -28.21 -42.49 -7.28
C VAL A 30 -28.69 -41.28 -8.12
N GLY A 31 -27.87 -40.26 -8.19
CA GLY A 31 -28.08 -39.11 -9.07
C GLY A 31 -26.80 -38.85 -9.87
N ARG A 32 -26.87 -39.10 -11.17
CA ARG A 32 -25.84 -38.86 -12.19
C ARG A 32 -25.15 -37.49 -11.93
N PRO A 33 -23.82 -37.42 -11.99
CA PRO A 33 -23.18 -36.14 -12.02
C PRO A 33 -23.57 -35.44 -13.33
N ILE A 34 -24.43 -34.44 -13.22
CA ILE A 34 -24.55 -33.43 -14.27
C ILE A 34 -23.23 -32.71 -14.24
N MET A 35 -22.33 -33.08 -15.14
CA MET A 35 -21.22 -32.23 -15.53
C MET A 35 -21.84 -30.95 -16.10
N LEU A 36 -22.11 -30.00 -15.26
CA LEU A 36 -22.17 -28.63 -15.67
C LEU A 36 -20.77 -28.32 -16.21
N ALA A 37 -20.62 -28.49 -17.51
CA ALA A 37 -19.56 -27.84 -18.24
C ALA A 37 -19.65 -26.36 -17.86
N GLN A 38 -18.81 -25.94 -16.91
CA GLN A 38 -18.52 -24.53 -16.74
C GLN A 38 -17.96 -24.11 -18.09
N ALA A 39 -18.86 -23.56 -18.90
CA ALA A 39 -18.44 -22.81 -20.07
C ALA A 39 -17.49 -21.77 -19.54
N ASN A 40 -16.22 -22.00 -19.82
CA ASN A 40 -15.15 -21.04 -19.60
C ASN A 40 -15.39 -19.93 -20.62
N ILE A 41 -16.40 -19.09 -20.31
CA ILE A 41 -16.67 -17.88 -21.08
C ILE A 41 -15.46 -17.01 -20.77
N PRO A 42 -14.54 -16.79 -21.73
CA PRO A 42 -13.50 -15.81 -21.52
C PRO A 42 -14.22 -14.49 -21.26
N PRO A 43 -13.80 -13.69 -20.28
CA PRO A 43 -14.41 -12.39 -20.01
C PRO A 43 -14.22 -11.51 -21.24
N THR A 44 -15.21 -11.54 -22.13
CA THR A 44 -15.25 -10.72 -23.33
C THR A 44 -15.52 -9.30 -22.88
N GLY A 45 -14.47 -8.48 -22.91
CA GLY A 45 -14.60 -7.04 -22.76
C GLY A 45 -14.74 -6.55 -21.32
N MET A 46 -13.71 -6.74 -20.49
CA MET A 46 -13.54 -5.84 -19.34
C MET A 46 -13.36 -4.43 -19.90
N GLY A 47 -14.35 -3.59 -19.68
CA GLY A 47 -14.29 -2.18 -20.02
C GLY A 47 -13.06 -1.49 -19.38
N ALA A 48 -12.69 -0.33 -19.89
CA ALA A 48 -11.60 0.45 -19.31
C ALA A 48 -11.83 0.74 -17.81
N GLU A 49 -13.09 0.88 -17.41
CA GLU A 49 -13.52 1.10 -16.03
C GLU A 49 -13.29 -0.13 -15.14
N ASP A 50 -13.58 -1.33 -15.64
CA ASP A 50 -13.33 -2.58 -14.90
C ASP A 50 -11.83 -2.83 -14.69
N LYS A 51 -11.01 -2.48 -15.70
CA LYS A 51 -9.54 -2.54 -15.58
C LYS A 51 -9.01 -1.53 -14.57
N ALA A 52 -9.56 -0.32 -14.54
CA ALA A 52 -9.16 0.71 -13.59
C ALA A 52 -9.52 0.30 -12.17
N MET A 53 -10.71 -0.28 -11.95
CA MET A 53 -11.16 -0.75 -10.64
C MET A 53 -10.35 -1.96 -10.16
N ALA A 54 -10.05 -2.91 -11.03
CA ALA A 54 -9.18 -4.04 -10.71
C ALA A 54 -7.74 -3.60 -10.38
N ALA A 55 -7.22 -2.60 -11.08
CA ALA A 55 -5.90 -2.02 -10.80
C ALA A 55 -5.87 -1.28 -9.46
N ALA A 56 -6.95 -0.58 -9.10
CA ALA A 56 -7.08 0.12 -7.84
C ALA A 56 -7.14 -0.85 -6.63
N ASN A 57 -7.69 -2.04 -6.82
CA ASN A 57 -7.84 -3.04 -5.77
C ASN A 57 -6.62 -3.97 -5.60
N MET A 58 -5.61 -3.89 -6.49
CA MET A 58 -4.37 -4.66 -6.30
C MET A 58 -3.61 -4.15 -5.09
N ALA A 59 -3.03 -5.09 -4.32
CA ALA A 59 -2.09 -4.74 -3.26
C ALA A 59 -0.92 -3.90 -3.83
N GLU A 60 -0.39 -3.00 -3.02
CA GLU A 60 0.71 -2.10 -3.42
C GLU A 60 1.93 -2.87 -3.95
N ASP A 61 2.26 -4.00 -3.31
CA ASP A 61 3.37 -4.87 -3.72
C ASP A 61 3.15 -5.50 -5.10
N GLU A 62 1.92 -5.88 -5.43
CA GLU A 62 1.60 -6.45 -6.74
C GLU A 62 1.64 -5.38 -7.83
N ARG A 63 1.17 -4.17 -7.53
CA ARG A 63 1.31 -3.04 -8.45
C ARG A 63 2.77 -2.74 -8.73
N MET A 64 3.60 -2.71 -7.68
CA MET A 64 5.03 -2.51 -7.80
C MET A 64 5.68 -3.58 -8.69
N LYS A 65 5.41 -4.87 -8.43
CA LYS A 65 5.97 -5.99 -9.21
C LYS A 65 5.67 -5.91 -10.71
N ARG A 66 4.47 -5.44 -11.06
CA ARG A 66 4.06 -5.31 -12.48
C ARG A 66 4.69 -4.13 -13.22
N ARG A 67 5.29 -3.18 -12.52
CA ARG A 67 5.81 -1.92 -13.06
C ARG A 67 7.33 -1.91 -13.21
N TYR A 68 7.95 -3.08 -13.32
CA TYR A 68 9.41 -3.20 -13.47
C TYR A 68 10.17 -2.42 -12.39
N PRO A 69 10.04 -2.83 -11.11
CA PRO A 69 10.68 -2.12 -10.01
C PRO A 69 12.19 -2.08 -10.19
N GLN A 70 12.76 -0.92 -9.95
CA GLN A 70 14.19 -0.68 -10.01
C GLN A 70 14.71 -0.24 -8.66
N PRO A 71 15.87 -0.73 -8.22
CA PRO A 71 16.51 -0.20 -7.03
C PRO A 71 17.04 1.20 -7.32
N ILE A 72 16.66 2.15 -6.48
CA ILE A 72 17.17 3.53 -6.53
C ILE A 72 17.65 3.95 -5.15
N ARG A 73 18.71 4.73 -5.08
CA ARG A 73 19.18 5.30 -3.82
C ARG A 73 18.22 6.36 -3.32
N VAL A 74 17.97 6.37 -2.02
CA VAL A 74 17.11 7.36 -1.36
C VAL A 74 17.59 8.78 -1.66
N GLY A 75 18.88 9.05 -1.60
CA GLY A 75 19.47 10.35 -1.91
C GLY A 75 19.20 10.82 -3.35
N ALA A 76 18.95 9.92 -4.30
CA ALA A 76 18.57 10.28 -5.66
C ALA A 76 17.09 10.69 -5.78
N LEU A 77 16.27 10.31 -4.80
CA LEU A 77 14.86 10.71 -4.73
C LEU A 77 14.68 12.03 -3.97
N ILE A 78 15.52 12.30 -2.95
CA ILE A 78 15.41 13.52 -2.15
C ILE A 78 15.64 14.74 -3.04
N GLY A 79 14.73 15.70 -2.94
CA GLY A 79 14.73 16.90 -3.78
C GLY A 79 14.23 16.70 -5.21
N ALA A 80 13.94 15.46 -5.62
CA ALA A 80 13.38 15.20 -6.95
C ALA A 80 12.00 15.83 -7.09
N ARG A 81 11.73 16.37 -8.27
CA ARG A 81 10.43 16.93 -8.63
C ARG A 81 9.41 15.80 -8.80
N VAL A 82 8.26 15.93 -8.17
CA VAL A 82 7.11 15.05 -8.38
C VAL A 82 6.17 15.73 -9.37
N SER A 83 5.85 15.02 -10.45
CA SER A 83 4.99 15.53 -11.53
C SER A 83 3.78 14.61 -11.74
N ASP A 84 2.67 15.19 -12.19
CA ASP A 84 1.48 14.48 -12.64
C ASP A 84 1.65 13.93 -14.08
N ASN A 85 0.60 13.28 -14.59
CA ASN A 85 0.58 12.73 -15.95
C ASN A 85 0.69 13.82 -17.04
N ASP A 86 0.31 15.06 -16.72
CA ASP A 86 0.41 16.22 -17.61
C ASP A 86 1.75 16.96 -17.50
N SER A 87 2.73 16.39 -16.81
CA SER A 87 4.04 17.00 -16.55
C SER A 87 4.00 18.25 -15.65
N ARG A 88 2.88 18.49 -14.96
CA ARG A 88 2.77 19.61 -14.02
C ARG A 88 3.38 19.22 -12.70
N THR A 89 4.12 20.14 -12.09
CA THR A 89 4.73 19.91 -10.78
C THR A 89 3.66 19.79 -9.69
N ILE A 90 3.68 18.72 -8.94
CA ILE A 90 2.88 18.53 -7.71
C ILE A 90 3.67 19.08 -6.52
N GLY A 91 4.95 18.72 -6.41
CA GLY A 91 5.82 19.08 -5.32
C GLY A 91 7.23 18.52 -5.46
N TYR A 92 7.92 18.41 -4.33
CA TYR A 92 9.29 17.88 -4.27
C TYR A 92 9.39 16.84 -3.16
N VAL A 93 10.18 15.81 -3.39
CA VAL A 93 10.45 14.78 -2.38
C VAL A 93 11.28 15.37 -1.25
N ARG A 94 10.78 15.25 -0.03
CA ARG A 94 11.45 15.73 1.17
C ARG A 94 12.19 14.62 1.90
N HIS A 95 11.49 13.50 2.15
CA HIS A 95 12.02 12.34 2.85
C HIS A 95 11.46 11.05 2.24
N VAL A 96 12.18 9.95 2.45
CA VAL A 96 11.65 8.61 2.26
C VAL A 96 11.60 7.96 3.64
N ILE A 97 10.47 7.40 4.01
CA ILE A 97 10.25 6.83 5.34
C ILE A 97 9.86 5.35 5.23
N ARG A 98 10.17 4.62 6.28
CA ARG A 98 9.65 3.28 6.50
C ARG A 98 8.65 3.32 7.63
N THR A 99 7.44 2.88 7.36
CA THR A 99 6.38 2.80 8.38
C THR A 99 6.61 1.61 9.32
N PRO A 100 5.96 1.57 10.50
CA PRO A 100 6.05 0.44 11.42
C PRO A 100 5.63 -0.89 10.81
N GLN A 101 4.80 -0.87 9.77
CA GLN A 101 4.36 -2.04 9.01
C GLN A 101 5.38 -2.49 7.95
N GLY A 102 6.53 -1.80 7.85
CA GLY A 102 7.57 -2.10 6.87
C GLY A 102 7.33 -1.53 5.47
N LYS A 103 6.25 -0.80 5.26
CA LYS A 103 5.95 -0.13 3.98
C LYS A 103 6.86 1.08 3.79
N ILE A 104 7.12 1.41 2.52
CA ILE A 104 7.90 2.57 2.15
C ILE A 104 6.97 3.66 1.63
N ASP A 105 7.02 4.81 2.29
CA ASP A 105 6.31 6.00 1.87
C ASP A 105 7.30 7.12 1.51
N VAL A 106 6.91 7.94 0.57
CA VAL A 106 7.65 9.14 0.14
C VAL A 106 6.93 10.36 0.66
N VAL A 107 7.61 11.18 1.44
CA VAL A 107 7.07 12.45 1.93
C VAL A 107 7.35 13.53 0.89
N VAL A 108 6.28 14.09 0.35
CA VAL A 108 6.32 15.10 -0.71
C VAL A 108 5.84 16.44 -0.14
N ASP A 109 6.65 17.47 -0.27
CA ASP A 109 6.22 18.84 0.00
C ASP A 109 5.37 19.32 -1.16
N CYS A 110 4.06 19.34 -1.00
CA CYS A 110 3.11 19.66 -2.06
C CYS A 110 2.24 20.88 -1.73
N CYS A 111 1.50 21.30 -2.76
CA CYS A 111 0.34 22.18 -2.62
C CYS A 111 0.67 23.62 -2.19
N GLY A 112 1.94 24.01 -2.18
CA GLY A 112 2.39 25.39 -1.96
C GLY A 112 2.31 26.24 -3.24
N TRP A 113 2.21 27.54 -3.04
CA TRP A 113 2.31 28.53 -4.12
C TRP A 113 3.68 29.22 -4.03
N PHE A 114 4.53 29.07 -5.05
CA PHE A 114 5.92 29.55 -5.06
C PHE A 114 6.75 29.16 -3.82
N GLY A 115 6.54 27.94 -3.31
CA GLY A 115 7.23 27.45 -2.09
C GLY A 115 6.62 27.90 -0.76
N TRP A 116 5.62 28.78 -0.78
CA TRP A 116 4.89 29.23 0.40
C TRP A 116 3.68 28.34 0.66
N GLY A 117 3.50 27.90 1.91
CA GLY A 117 2.37 27.06 2.30
C GLY A 117 2.46 25.60 1.82
N ALA A 118 3.62 25.18 1.33
CA ALA A 118 3.83 23.77 1.03
C ALA A 118 3.70 22.93 2.31
N ARG A 119 3.01 21.80 2.19
CA ARG A 119 2.80 20.88 3.31
C ARG A 119 3.33 19.49 2.97
N PRO A 120 3.94 18.80 3.93
CA PRO A 120 4.39 17.43 3.71
C PRO A 120 3.19 16.47 3.65
N VAL A 121 3.19 15.61 2.65
CA VAL A 121 2.19 14.54 2.47
C VAL A 121 2.93 13.23 2.27
N ALA A 122 2.60 12.20 3.04
CA ALA A 122 3.13 10.85 2.85
C ALA A 122 2.35 10.13 1.75
N VAL A 123 3.07 9.54 0.82
CA VAL A 123 2.53 8.87 -0.36
C VAL A 123 3.21 7.51 -0.51
N PRO A 124 2.46 6.40 -0.65
CA PRO A 124 3.06 5.09 -0.88
C PRO A 124 3.96 5.11 -2.12
N ILE A 125 5.17 4.56 -1.99
CA ILE A 125 6.12 4.52 -3.11
C ILE A 125 5.55 3.75 -4.32
N ALA A 126 4.61 2.85 -4.09
CA ALA A 126 3.96 2.03 -5.12
C ALA A 126 3.10 2.86 -6.12
N VAL A 127 2.65 4.06 -5.73
CA VAL A 127 1.90 4.95 -6.63
C VAL A 127 2.81 5.90 -7.39
N LEU A 128 4.11 5.82 -7.17
CA LEU A 128 5.14 6.65 -7.79
C LEU A 128 5.98 5.86 -8.78
N GLY A 129 6.58 6.54 -9.72
CA GLY A 129 7.52 5.96 -10.67
C GLY A 129 8.70 6.87 -10.96
N ALA A 130 9.90 6.29 -11.07
CA ALA A 130 11.08 7.04 -11.48
C ALA A 130 10.99 7.39 -12.96
N LEU A 131 11.23 8.66 -13.30
CA LEU A 131 11.23 9.19 -14.65
C LEU A 131 12.52 10.03 -14.86
N GLY A 132 13.61 9.35 -15.16
CA GLY A 132 14.92 9.99 -15.23
C GLY A 132 15.33 10.57 -13.87
N ARG A 133 15.40 11.91 -13.77
CA ARG A 133 15.71 12.63 -12.52
C ARG A 133 14.47 13.11 -11.76
N GLU A 134 13.30 12.77 -12.24
CA GLU A 134 12.02 13.16 -11.66
C GLU A 134 11.28 11.94 -11.16
N VAL A 135 10.24 12.19 -10.40
CA VAL A 135 9.30 11.18 -9.94
C VAL A 135 7.93 11.51 -10.57
N ALA A 136 7.34 10.55 -11.24
CA ALA A 136 5.99 10.66 -11.78
C ALA A 136 4.99 10.07 -10.78
N SER A 137 3.89 10.76 -10.54
CA SER A 137 2.73 10.22 -9.84
C SER A 137 1.92 9.40 -10.84
N LEU A 138 1.84 8.07 -10.63
CA LEU A 138 1.23 7.14 -11.58
C LEU A 138 -0.26 6.91 -11.30
N ASP A 139 -0.62 6.81 -10.03
CA ASP A 139 -1.98 6.42 -9.61
C ASP A 139 -2.65 7.45 -8.71
N MET A 140 -1.96 8.49 -8.32
CA MET A 140 -2.47 9.51 -7.41
C MET A 140 -2.56 10.85 -8.14
N PRO A 141 -3.76 11.33 -8.51
CA PRO A 141 -3.92 12.62 -9.16
C PRO A 141 -3.63 13.76 -8.19
N ARG A 142 -3.34 14.94 -8.73
CA ARG A 142 -2.99 16.15 -7.95
C ARG A 142 -4.03 16.51 -6.88
N SER A 143 -5.33 16.27 -7.16
CA SER A 143 -6.42 16.49 -6.22
C SER A 143 -6.25 15.71 -4.92
N ASP A 144 -5.74 14.49 -5.03
CA ASP A 144 -5.58 13.59 -3.88
C ASP A 144 -4.44 14.05 -2.97
N TYR A 145 -3.36 14.61 -3.55
CA TYR A 145 -2.33 15.28 -2.74
C TYR A 145 -2.90 16.48 -1.99
N ALA A 146 -3.80 17.24 -2.64
CA ALA A 146 -4.44 18.38 -2.00
C ALA A 146 -5.41 17.96 -0.88
N GLY A 147 -6.08 16.81 -1.02
CA GLY A 147 -6.98 16.24 -0.03
C GLY A 147 -6.31 15.42 1.06
N ALA A 148 -5.08 14.94 0.83
CA ALA A 148 -4.38 14.07 1.76
C ALA A 148 -4.05 14.80 3.09
N PRO A 149 -3.99 14.09 4.23
CA PRO A 149 -3.60 14.69 5.50
C PRO A 149 -2.15 15.16 5.46
N THR A 150 -1.85 16.23 6.20
CA THR A 150 -0.46 16.66 6.41
C THR A 150 0.27 15.60 7.19
N TRP A 151 1.37 15.11 6.64
CA TRP A 151 2.20 14.13 7.32
C TRP A 151 2.88 14.74 8.55
N GLN A 152 2.86 14.00 9.63
CA GLN A 152 3.61 14.24 10.85
C GLN A 152 4.34 12.95 11.20
N SER A 153 5.60 13.07 11.63
CA SER A 153 6.37 11.88 12.04
C SER A 153 5.61 11.14 13.15
N ALA A 154 5.17 9.94 12.86
CA ALA A 154 4.50 9.09 13.82
C ALA A 154 5.52 8.26 14.62
N ALA A 155 5.10 7.78 15.79
CA ALA A 155 5.92 6.86 16.56
C ALA A 155 6.14 5.57 15.77
N GLY A 156 7.42 5.28 15.47
CA GLY A 156 7.81 4.10 14.69
C GLY A 156 8.09 4.37 13.21
N ASP A 157 7.82 5.56 12.69
CA ASP A 157 8.32 5.96 11.38
C ASP A 157 9.84 6.12 11.42
N THR A 158 10.53 5.54 10.45
CA THR A 158 11.97 5.66 10.31
C THR A 158 12.29 6.37 9.00
N VAL A 159 12.95 7.52 9.08
CA VAL A 159 13.48 8.19 7.89
C VAL A 159 14.67 7.39 7.38
N LEU A 160 14.64 7.01 6.12
CA LEU A 160 15.71 6.26 5.49
C LEU A 160 16.88 7.18 5.15
N PRO A 161 18.13 6.75 5.39
CA PRO A 161 19.32 7.51 5.02
C PRO A 161 19.52 7.52 3.50
N ASP A 162 20.29 8.48 3.00
CA ASP A 162 20.49 8.73 1.56
C ASP A 162 21.18 7.56 0.83
N ASP A 163 21.97 6.76 1.52
CA ASP A 163 22.68 5.60 1.00
C ASP A 163 21.85 4.32 0.93
N ASP A 164 20.70 4.29 1.60
CA ASP A 164 19.74 3.20 1.47
C ASP A 164 19.18 3.11 0.05
N SER A 165 18.71 1.91 -0.30
CA SER A 165 18.06 1.64 -1.59
C SER A 165 16.62 1.20 -1.39
N VAL A 166 15.75 1.75 -2.20
CA VAL A 166 14.31 1.40 -2.24
C VAL A 166 13.93 0.97 -3.65
N GLN A 167 12.90 0.13 -3.74
CA GLN A 167 12.34 -0.26 -5.03
C GLN A 167 11.29 0.76 -5.46
N ILE A 168 11.41 1.26 -6.68
CA ILE A 168 10.43 2.18 -7.27
C ILE A 168 10.09 1.72 -8.69
N ALA A 169 8.85 1.89 -9.10
CA ALA A 169 8.41 1.59 -10.45
C ALA A 169 9.17 2.45 -11.48
N LEU A 170 9.37 1.93 -12.69
CA LEU A 170 9.90 2.72 -13.80
C LEU A 170 8.73 3.36 -14.56
N ALA A 171 8.66 4.69 -14.54
CA ALA A 171 7.71 5.43 -15.35
C ALA A 171 8.23 5.56 -16.80
N ARG A 172 7.34 5.42 -17.76
CA ARG A 172 7.57 5.67 -19.18
C ARG A 172 6.56 6.69 -19.67
N ARG A 173 7.01 7.68 -20.38
CA ARG A 173 6.18 8.65 -21.13
C ARG A 173 6.33 8.43 -22.61
#